data_8b832f519f88472c4dea2aa5e26486a0
#
_entry.id   8b832f519f88472c4dea2aa5e26486a0
#
_cell.length_a   1.000
_cell.length_b   1.000
_cell.length_c   1.000
_cell.angle_alpha   90.00
_cell.angle_beta   90.00
_cell.angle_gamma   90.00
#
_symmetry.space_group_name_H-M   'P 1'
#
loop_
_entity.id
_entity.type
_entity.pdbx_description
1 polymer ?
#
loop_
_entity_poly.entity_id
_entity_poly.type
_entity_poly.pdbx_seq_one_letter_code
_entity_poly.pdbx_strand_id
1 'polypeptide(L)'
;SRLHSRETAAKMHEKPTGNARAISYAHTPIVRMTNTYMEPRNYTFQKMLSEVDNGIYAIGALGGQTNMEMFTFSAEEAYMIRNGKLQEKVRDVVLTGNVFETLMNIDAIGNDLQIHGGLGGCGKGGQSPLRVSDGGPHVRIRNVVIGGR
;
A
#
# COMPACT_ATOMS: atom_id res chain seq x y z
N SER A 1 -0.82 -14.00 1.48
CA SER A 1 -1.25 -15.22 0.73
C SER A 1 -1.56 -14.85 -0.71
N ARG A 2 -1.41 -15.79 -1.63
CA ARG A 2 -1.76 -15.58 -3.04
C ARG A 2 -3.28 -15.58 -3.22
N LEU A 3 -3.75 -14.69 -4.08
CA LEU A 3 -5.15 -14.68 -4.51
C LEU A 3 -5.31 -15.54 -5.76
N HIS A 4 -5.87 -16.72 -5.64
CA HIS A 4 -6.03 -17.64 -6.77
C HIS A 4 -7.33 -18.44 -6.72
N SER A 5 -7.73 -18.94 -7.90
CA SER A 5 -8.85 -19.87 -8.04
C SER A 5 -8.46 -21.28 -7.57
N ARG A 6 -9.46 -22.17 -7.41
CA ARG A 6 -9.21 -23.58 -7.13
C ARG A 6 -8.36 -24.25 -8.23
N GLU A 7 -8.62 -23.90 -9.48
CA GLU A 7 -7.85 -24.42 -10.63
C GLU A 7 -6.38 -23.99 -10.55
N THR A 8 -6.13 -22.71 -10.31
CA THR A 8 -4.76 -22.20 -10.16
C THR A 8 -4.07 -22.80 -8.94
N ALA A 9 -4.78 -22.93 -7.81
CA ALA A 9 -4.24 -23.56 -6.62
C ALA A 9 -3.82 -25.03 -6.90
N ALA A 10 -4.66 -25.79 -7.61
CA ALA A 10 -4.33 -27.16 -8.00
C ALA A 10 -3.08 -27.22 -8.90
N LYS A 11 -2.98 -26.35 -9.91
CA LYS A 11 -1.82 -26.28 -10.81
C LYS A 11 -0.54 -25.91 -10.08
N MET A 12 -0.62 -25.13 -9.01
CA MET A 12 0.52 -24.68 -8.20
C MET A 12 0.80 -25.56 -6.99
N HIS A 13 0.02 -26.64 -6.79
CA HIS A 13 0.10 -27.51 -5.61
C HIS A 13 -0.08 -26.74 -4.28
N GLU A 14 -0.94 -25.72 -4.29
CA GLU A 14 -1.23 -24.87 -3.12
C GLU A 14 -2.65 -25.14 -2.59
N LYS A 15 -2.90 -24.78 -1.33
CA LYS A 15 -4.25 -24.84 -0.77
C LYS A 15 -5.10 -23.70 -1.31
N PRO A 16 -6.38 -23.95 -1.69
CA PRO A 16 -7.30 -22.87 -2.08
C PRO A 16 -7.49 -21.86 -0.94
N THR A 17 -7.51 -20.58 -1.27
CA THR A 17 -7.60 -19.48 -0.30
C THR A 17 -8.99 -18.86 -0.19
N GLY A 18 -9.96 -19.30 -0.98
CA GLY A 18 -11.36 -18.86 -0.86
C GLY A 18 -11.61 -17.42 -1.24
N ASN A 19 -10.86 -16.86 -2.18
CA ASN A 19 -10.90 -15.43 -2.54
C ASN A 19 -11.99 -15.07 -3.56
N ALA A 20 -12.86 -16.01 -3.97
CA ALA A 20 -13.93 -15.70 -4.90
C ALA A 20 -15.02 -14.86 -4.22
N ARG A 21 -15.32 -13.71 -4.78
CA ARG A 21 -16.34 -12.78 -4.32
C ARG A 21 -17.09 -12.21 -5.53
N ALA A 22 -18.33 -11.82 -5.34
CA ALA A 22 -19.15 -11.14 -6.34
C ALA A 22 -19.67 -9.82 -5.77
N ILE A 23 -19.89 -8.83 -6.62
CA ILE A 23 -20.45 -7.55 -6.22
C ILE A 23 -21.92 -7.66 -5.79
N SER A 24 -22.65 -8.62 -6.37
CA SER A 24 -24.03 -8.93 -6.01
C SER A 24 -24.37 -10.38 -6.41
N TYR A 25 -25.56 -10.83 -6.03
CA TYR A 25 -26.08 -12.16 -6.40
C TYR A 25 -26.24 -12.35 -7.91
N ALA A 26 -26.34 -11.27 -8.68
CA ALA A 26 -26.49 -11.31 -10.14
C ALA A 26 -25.14 -11.50 -10.88
N HIS A 27 -24.03 -11.59 -10.17
CA HIS A 27 -22.70 -11.69 -10.76
C HIS A 27 -22.00 -12.98 -10.39
N THR A 28 -21.29 -13.56 -11.36
CA THR A 28 -20.45 -14.73 -11.09
C THR A 28 -19.31 -14.37 -10.15
N PRO A 29 -19.10 -15.12 -9.06
CA PRO A 29 -17.95 -14.93 -8.19
C PRO A 29 -16.64 -15.16 -8.95
N ILE A 30 -15.73 -14.22 -8.84
CA ILE A 30 -14.37 -14.29 -9.41
C ILE A 30 -13.34 -13.99 -8.33
N VAL A 31 -12.10 -14.39 -8.54
CA VAL A 31 -11.02 -14.13 -7.59
C VAL A 31 -10.83 -12.62 -7.44
N ARG A 32 -10.97 -12.12 -6.21
CA ARG A 32 -10.94 -10.70 -5.87
C ARG A 32 -9.95 -10.43 -4.75
N MET A 33 -9.44 -9.21 -4.74
CA MET A 33 -8.67 -8.68 -3.62
C MET A 33 -9.50 -8.72 -2.33
N THR A 34 -8.85 -9.04 -1.23
CA THR A 34 -9.39 -8.94 0.13
C THR A 34 -8.66 -7.80 0.86
N ASN A 35 -8.75 -7.73 2.16
CA ASN A 35 -8.02 -6.74 2.93
C ASN A 35 -6.51 -6.95 2.72
N THR A 36 -5.84 -5.90 2.28
CA THR A 36 -4.40 -5.94 1.98
C THR A 36 -3.68 -5.00 2.91
N TYR A 37 -2.76 -5.53 3.70
CA TYR A 37 -2.00 -4.73 4.65
C TYR A 37 -0.58 -5.27 4.81
N MET A 38 0.29 -4.39 5.27
CA MET A 38 1.66 -4.75 5.65
C MET A 38 1.68 -5.18 7.11
N GLU A 39 2.24 -6.35 7.40
CA GLU A 39 2.38 -6.84 8.77
C GLU A 39 3.34 -5.96 9.58
N PRO A 40 2.98 -5.60 10.82
CA PRO A 40 3.83 -4.79 11.68
C PRO A 40 5.13 -5.53 12.06
N ARG A 41 6.17 -4.76 12.35
CA ARG A 41 7.46 -5.22 12.86
C ARG A 41 7.81 -4.47 14.15
N ASN A 42 9.09 -4.30 14.44
CA ASN A 42 9.53 -3.87 15.77
C ASN A 42 9.97 -2.39 15.86
N TYR A 43 9.94 -1.64 14.76
CA TYR A 43 10.31 -0.23 14.81
C TYR A 43 9.20 0.62 15.44
N THR A 44 9.60 1.60 16.24
CA THR A 44 8.68 2.71 16.59
C THR A 44 8.83 3.82 15.57
N PHE A 45 7.78 4.62 15.36
CA PHE A 45 7.82 5.78 14.49
C PHE A 45 8.97 6.74 14.87
N GLN A 46 9.13 7.03 16.16
CA GLN A 46 10.16 7.93 16.67
C GLN A 46 11.57 7.44 16.34
N LYS A 47 11.83 6.16 16.51
CA LYS A 47 13.13 5.57 16.15
C LYS A 47 13.36 5.68 14.65
N MET A 48 12.36 5.32 13.86
CA MET A 48 12.43 5.38 12.40
C MET A 48 12.73 6.80 11.91
N LEU A 49 12.02 7.79 12.48
CA LEU A 49 12.18 9.20 12.16
C LEU A 49 13.59 9.70 12.53
N SER A 50 14.08 9.37 13.73
CA SER A 50 15.39 9.83 14.25
C SER A 50 16.58 9.36 13.40
N GLU A 51 16.42 8.33 12.59
CA GLU A 51 17.44 7.77 11.71
C GLU A 51 17.39 8.34 10.27
N VAL A 52 16.59 9.37 10.01
CA VAL A 52 16.45 10.00 8.70
C VAL A 52 17.07 11.39 8.72
N ASP A 53 18.18 11.57 8.03
CA ASP A 53 18.84 12.88 7.94
C ASP A 53 18.08 13.84 7.04
N ASN A 54 17.61 13.36 5.89
CA ASN A 54 16.82 14.15 4.94
C ASN A 54 15.80 13.24 4.24
N GLY A 55 14.54 13.65 4.21
CA GLY A 55 13.47 12.86 3.61
C GLY A 55 12.12 13.57 3.64
N ILE A 56 11.10 12.81 3.27
CA ILE A 56 9.70 13.24 3.30
C ILE A 56 8.90 12.26 4.16
N TYR A 57 8.11 12.78 5.06
CA TYR A 57 7.07 12.05 5.76
C TYR A 57 5.74 12.28 5.04
N ALA A 58 5.25 11.28 4.35
CA ALA A 58 3.98 11.31 3.62
C ALA A 58 2.89 10.61 4.43
N ILE A 59 1.71 11.22 4.50
CA ILE A 59 0.56 10.76 5.27
C ILE A 59 -0.65 10.68 4.34
N GLY A 60 -1.42 9.60 4.47
CA GLY A 60 -2.64 9.38 3.72
C GLY A 60 -2.41 9.21 2.21
N ALA A 61 -3.49 9.01 1.49
CA ALA A 61 -3.47 8.90 0.04
C ALA A 61 -4.71 9.58 -0.56
N LEU A 62 -4.50 10.62 -1.35
CA LEU A 62 -5.56 11.25 -2.14
C LEU A 62 -5.98 10.39 -3.31
N GLY A 63 -5.08 9.60 -3.84
CA GLY A 63 -5.31 8.69 -4.95
C GLY A 63 -4.04 8.36 -5.68
N GLY A 64 -4.17 7.48 -6.65
CA GLY A 64 -3.07 7.03 -7.48
C GLY A 64 -3.44 5.84 -8.32
N GLN A 65 -2.48 5.34 -9.03
CA GLN A 65 -2.66 4.17 -9.87
C GLN A 65 -1.39 3.35 -9.96
N THR A 66 -1.57 2.08 -10.23
CA THR A 66 -0.49 1.18 -10.61
C THR A 66 -0.79 0.68 -12.02
N ASN A 67 0.18 0.82 -12.91
CA ASN A 67 0.13 0.28 -14.27
C ASN A 67 1.30 -0.66 -14.44
N MET A 68 1.00 -1.97 -14.54
CA MET A 68 2.00 -3.04 -14.50
C MET A 68 2.89 -2.94 -13.25
N GLU A 69 4.15 -2.59 -13.41
CA GLU A 69 5.14 -2.48 -12.34
C GLU A 69 5.32 -1.04 -11.83
N MET A 70 4.79 -0.05 -12.55
CA MET A 70 4.94 1.35 -12.19
C MET A 70 3.76 1.86 -11.39
N PHE A 71 4.04 2.63 -10.36
CA PHE A 71 3.01 3.28 -9.57
C PHE A 71 3.22 4.79 -9.49
N THR A 72 2.13 5.48 -9.23
CA THR A 72 2.10 6.90 -8.87
C THR A 72 1.02 7.12 -7.83
N PHE A 73 1.37 7.70 -6.67
CA PHE A 73 0.45 8.01 -5.59
C PHE A 73 0.68 9.42 -5.07
N SER A 74 -0.42 10.14 -4.82
CA SER A 74 -0.40 11.47 -4.19
C SER A 74 -0.68 11.35 -2.70
N ALA A 75 0.17 11.94 -1.88
CA ALA A 75 -0.04 12.03 -0.44
C ALA A 75 -1.11 13.07 -0.11
N GLU A 76 -1.88 12.83 0.94
CA GLU A 76 -2.84 13.79 1.48
C GLU A 76 -2.12 14.93 2.21
N GLU A 77 -1.14 14.56 3.01
CA GLU A 77 -0.25 15.49 3.70
C GLU A 77 1.20 15.04 3.60
N ALA A 78 2.12 15.98 3.67
CA ALA A 78 3.54 15.63 3.77
C ALA A 78 4.35 16.70 4.48
N TYR A 79 5.44 16.27 5.12
CA TYR A 79 6.35 17.11 5.87
C TYR A 79 7.80 16.78 5.50
N MET A 80 8.65 17.82 5.45
CA MET A 80 10.09 17.60 5.35
C MET A 80 10.60 16.93 6.63
N ILE A 81 11.55 16.03 6.46
CA ILE A 81 12.34 15.49 7.56
C ILE A 81 13.77 16.06 7.40
N ARG A 82 14.30 16.65 8.48
CA ARG A 82 15.70 17.06 8.56
C ARG A 82 16.28 16.70 9.92
N ASN A 83 17.43 16.03 9.91
CA ASN A 83 18.13 15.60 11.12
C ASN A 83 17.20 14.91 12.14
N GLY A 84 16.41 13.95 11.66
CA GLY A 84 15.52 13.16 12.51
C GLY A 84 14.29 13.88 13.05
N LYS A 85 13.92 15.04 12.48
CA LYS A 85 12.78 15.84 12.95
C LYS A 85 11.89 16.26 11.80
N LEU A 86 10.58 16.28 12.06
CA LEU A 86 9.60 16.88 11.15
C LEU A 86 9.79 18.39 11.11
N GLN A 87 9.74 18.95 9.94
CA GLN A 87 9.90 20.37 9.67
C GLN A 87 8.67 20.92 8.94
N GLU A 88 8.87 21.81 7.97
CA GLU A 88 7.81 22.45 7.21
C GLU A 88 6.92 21.46 6.46
N LYS A 89 5.63 21.80 6.38
CA LYS A 89 4.66 21.10 5.53
C LYS A 89 4.97 21.41 4.07
N VAL A 90 4.95 20.38 3.24
CA VAL A 90 5.11 20.48 1.77
C VAL A 90 3.82 20.06 1.08
N ARG A 91 3.64 20.53 -0.15
CA ARG A 91 2.42 20.31 -0.93
C ARG A 91 2.70 19.52 -2.19
N ASP A 92 1.63 18.98 -2.74
CA ASP A 92 1.63 18.31 -4.04
C ASP A 92 2.62 17.13 -4.10
N VAL A 93 2.83 16.46 -2.96
CA VAL A 93 3.78 15.35 -2.88
C VAL A 93 3.23 14.13 -3.60
N VAL A 94 3.99 13.68 -4.59
CA VAL A 94 3.69 12.50 -5.40
C VAL A 94 4.86 11.53 -5.31
N LEU A 95 4.56 10.31 -4.91
CA LEU A 95 5.52 9.20 -4.93
C LEU A 95 5.35 8.42 -6.22
N THR A 96 6.45 8.09 -6.87
CA THR A 96 6.43 7.27 -8.08
C THR A 96 7.61 6.31 -8.10
N GLY A 97 7.45 5.19 -8.79
CA GLY A 97 8.52 4.21 -8.91
C GLY A 97 8.05 2.85 -9.42
N ASN A 98 8.98 1.92 -9.46
CA ASN A 98 8.69 0.51 -9.67
C ASN A 98 8.24 -0.13 -8.34
N VAL A 99 7.13 -0.85 -8.36
CA VAL A 99 6.55 -1.49 -7.16
C VAL A 99 7.54 -2.44 -6.49
N PHE A 100 8.22 -3.29 -7.25
CA PHE A 100 9.13 -4.30 -6.71
C PHE A 100 10.38 -3.67 -6.11
N GLU A 101 10.97 -2.70 -6.81
CA GLU A 101 12.13 -1.96 -6.30
C GLU A 101 11.78 -1.19 -5.02
N THR A 102 10.62 -0.54 -5.00
CA THR A 102 10.15 0.20 -3.82
C THR A 102 9.95 -0.73 -2.63
N LEU A 103 9.34 -1.88 -2.84
CA LEU A 103 9.16 -2.88 -1.78
C LEU A 103 10.50 -3.43 -1.26
N MET A 104 11.47 -3.65 -2.14
CA MET A 104 12.83 -4.10 -1.74
C MET A 104 13.63 -3.02 -1.01
N ASN A 105 13.30 -1.76 -1.21
CA ASN A 105 13.92 -0.62 -0.54
C ASN A 105 13.30 -0.28 0.83
N ILE A 106 12.33 -1.05 1.30
CA ILE A 106 11.80 -0.91 2.67
C ILE A 106 12.84 -1.46 3.64
N ASP A 107 13.41 -0.60 4.46
CA ASP A 107 14.44 -0.96 5.44
C ASP A 107 13.96 -0.92 6.89
N ALA A 108 12.80 -0.34 7.16
CA ALA A 108 12.18 -0.35 8.49
C ALA A 108 10.66 -0.41 8.39
N ILE A 109 10.05 -1.22 9.26
CA ILE A 109 8.60 -1.41 9.36
C ILE A 109 8.18 -1.21 10.81
N GLY A 110 7.19 -0.37 11.03
CA GLY A 110 6.67 0.02 12.32
C GLY A 110 5.89 -1.07 13.05
N ASN A 111 5.53 -0.78 14.29
CA ASN A 111 4.70 -1.65 15.15
C ASN A 111 3.26 -1.11 15.31
N ASP A 112 2.92 -0.07 14.61
CA ASP A 112 1.72 0.75 14.75
C ASP A 112 0.73 0.52 13.60
N LEU A 113 0.41 -0.73 13.33
CA LEU A 113 -0.54 -1.12 12.28
C LEU A 113 -1.87 -0.37 12.41
N GLN A 114 -2.27 0.27 11.32
CA GLN A 114 -3.61 0.84 11.15
C GLN A 114 -4.26 0.24 9.90
N ILE A 115 -5.54 -0.08 10.02
CA ILE A 115 -6.36 -0.58 8.91
C ILE A 115 -7.41 0.47 8.59
N HIS A 116 -7.45 0.88 7.35
CA HIS A 116 -8.42 1.83 6.82
C HIS A 116 -9.39 1.11 5.89
N GLY A 117 -10.62 1.55 5.84
CA GLY A 117 -11.62 0.94 4.98
C GLY A 117 -12.53 1.96 4.34
N GLY A 118 -13.08 1.60 3.20
CA GLY A 118 -14.30 2.19 2.71
C GLY A 118 -14.21 3.30 1.65
N LEU A 119 -13.06 3.86 1.35
CA LEU A 119 -12.95 4.92 0.32
C LEU A 119 -12.76 4.39 -1.10
N GLY A 120 -12.50 3.13 -1.25
CA GLY A 120 -12.26 2.52 -2.55
C GLY A 120 -12.72 1.07 -2.61
N GLY A 121 -12.37 0.42 -3.69
CA GLY A 121 -12.69 -0.97 -3.86
C GLY A 121 -11.95 -1.60 -5.02
N CYS A 122 -11.94 -2.92 -4.99
CA CYS A 122 -11.39 -3.71 -6.06
C CYS A 122 -12.31 -3.65 -7.29
N GLY A 123 -11.76 -3.29 -8.44
CA GLY A 123 -12.44 -3.37 -9.74
C GLY A 123 -11.86 -4.52 -10.56
N LYS A 124 -12.70 -5.44 -11.04
CA LYS A 124 -12.28 -6.56 -11.89
C LYS A 124 -13.46 -7.17 -12.63
N GLY A 125 -13.28 -7.48 -13.93
CA GLY A 125 -14.26 -8.20 -14.73
C GLY A 125 -15.62 -7.50 -14.79
N GLY A 126 -15.64 -6.18 -14.93
CA GLY A 126 -16.87 -5.38 -14.93
C GLY A 126 -17.55 -5.21 -13.57
N GLN A 127 -17.01 -5.80 -12.52
CA GLN A 127 -17.55 -5.70 -11.16
C GLN A 127 -16.75 -4.67 -10.35
N SER A 128 -17.30 -3.48 -10.12
CA SER A 128 -16.68 -2.40 -9.36
C SER A 128 -17.76 -1.49 -8.75
N PRO A 129 -17.53 -0.92 -7.55
CA PRO A 129 -16.47 -1.25 -6.60
C PRO A 129 -16.85 -2.44 -5.71
N LEU A 130 -15.92 -3.34 -5.43
CA LEU A 130 -16.08 -4.33 -4.37
C LEU A 130 -15.26 -3.87 -3.16
N ARG A 131 -15.91 -3.57 -2.06
CA ARG A 131 -15.28 -3.00 -0.86
C ARG A 131 -14.17 -3.90 -0.31
N VAL A 132 -13.04 -3.29 -0.03
CA VAL A 132 -11.89 -3.91 0.66
C VAL A 132 -11.31 -2.89 1.63
N SER A 133 -10.54 -3.36 2.61
CA SER A 133 -9.73 -2.52 3.47
C SER A 133 -8.26 -2.68 3.12
N ASP A 134 -7.50 -1.67 3.37
CA ASP A 134 -6.05 -1.63 3.22
C ASP A 134 -5.41 -1.02 4.46
N GLY A 135 -4.10 -1.14 4.59
CA GLY A 135 -3.42 -0.56 5.73
C GLY A 135 -1.97 -0.99 5.86
N GLY A 136 -1.37 -0.50 6.91
CA GLY A 136 0.00 -0.82 7.27
C GLY A 136 0.45 -0.02 8.49
N PRO A 137 1.59 -0.37 9.07
CA PRO A 137 2.30 0.47 9.99
C PRO A 137 3.08 1.55 9.24
N HIS A 138 3.71 2.46 9.95
CA HIS A 138 4.73 3.32 9.33
C HIS A 138 5.82 2.48 8.68
N VAL A 139 6.25 2.90 7.51
CA VAL A 139 7.34 2.26 6.77
C VAL A 139 8.37 3.30 6.34
N ARG A 140 9.64 2.91 6.39
CA ARG A 140 10.71 3.71 5.81
C ARG A 140 11.19 3.06 4.52
N ILE A 141 11.18 3.85 3.46
CA ILE A 141 11.56 3.40 2.13
C ILE A 141 12.72 4.25 1.66
N ARG A 142 13.78 3.63 1.20
CA ARG A 142 14.95 4.31 0.64
C ARG A 142 14.77 4.54 -0.86
N ASN A 143 15.37 5.60 -1.37
CA ASN A 143 15.51 5.87 -2.80
C ASN A 143 14.18 5.94 -3.57
N VAL A 144 13.12 6.46 -2.94
CA VAL A 144 11.84 6.71 -3.63
C VAL A 144 11.94 8.01 -4.41
N VAL A 145 11.43 8.01 -5.63
CA VAL A 145 11.30 9.23 -6.42
C VAL A 145 10.08 10.00 -5.92
N ILE A 146 10.31 11.24 -5.51
CA ILE A 146 9.27 12.11 -4.96
C ILE A 146 9.25 13.40 -5.77
N GLY A 147 8.08 13.74 -6.32
CA GLY A 147 7.76 15.05 -6.86
C GLY A 147 6.95 15.87 -5.85
N GLY A 148 6.97 17.19 -5.98
CA GLY A 148 6.24 18.10 -5.11
C GLY A 148 6.89 19.49 -5.04
N ARG A 149 6.28 20.40 -4.26
CA ARG A 149 6.78 21.77 -4.03
C ARG A 149 6.34 22.32 -2.67
#